data_7a2efa635a2837d176d6d85db1919a05
#
_entry.id   7a2efa635a2837d176d6d85db1919a05
#
_cell.length_a   1.000
_cell.length_b   1.000
_cell.length_c   1.000
_cell.angle_alpha   90.00
_cell.angle_beta   90.00
_cell.angle_gamma   90.00
#
_symmetry.space_group_name_H-M   'P 1'
#
loop_
_entity.id
_entity.type
_entity.pdbx_description
1 polymer ?
#
loop_
_entity_poly.entity_id
_entity_poly.type
_entity_poly.pdbx_seq_one_letter_code
_entity_poly.pdbx_strand_id
1 'polypeptide(L)'
;MLGILGGSGVYNIEGLKNTRWVKAASSFGEPSDEVLIGELAGQSIAFLPRHGRGHKIPPSEINFRANIDALKRLGVTDIVSVSAVGSLREHLTPGMFVIVDQFIDRTFAREKSFFGNGLVAHVSMAHPVCSRLGQHLYAAAQQVGIPAARGGTYLVMEGPQFSSLAESELYRSWQCDVIGMTNMPEAKLAREAEICYATVAMVTDYDCWHPNHDDVTVDAIVRVLLANADKARALVKNVAPLVHADASAGACGCRSALQYAIITAPEARDAAMVEKLSAVAGRMLRTS
;
A
#
# COMPACT_ATOMS: atom_id res chain seq x y z
N MET A 1 -14.07 7.23 -0.15
CA MET A 1 -13.05 7.76 -1.08
C MET A 1 -11.98 6.69 -1.30
N LEU A 2 -11.52 6.52 -2.54
CA LEU A 2 -10.40 5.62 -2.87
C LEU A 2 -9.09 6.39 -2.77
N GLY A 3 -8.13 5.84 -2.00
CA GLY A 3 -6.76 6.34 -1.88
C GLY A 3 -5.81 5.55 -2.78
N ILE A 4 -4.90 6.22 -3.43
CA ILE A 4 -3.83 5.62 -4.22
C ILE A 4 -2.49 6.01 -3.59
N LEU A 5 -1.72 5.03 -3.16
CA LEU A 5 -0.34 5.20 -2.71
C LEU A 5 0.59 4.69 -3.79
N GLY A 6 1.44 5.55 -4.33
CA GLY A 6 2.32 5.16 -5.42
C GLY A 6 3.54 6.06 -5.58
N GLY A 7 4.41 5.65 -6.47
CA GLY A 7 5.55 6.47 -6.91
C GLY A 7 5.16 7.53 -7.93
N SER A 8 6.17 8.24 -8.42
CA SER A 8 6.03 9.28 -9.45
C SER A 8 5.39 8.73 -10.73
N GLY A 9 4.42 9.46 -11.27
CA GLY A 9 3.79 9.14 -12.57
C GLY A 9 2.42 8.45 -12.50
N VAL A 10 1.98 7.96 -11.33
CA VAL A 10 0.66 7.29 -11.22
C VAL A 10 -0.49 8.30 -11.12
N TYR A 11 -0.23 9.53 -10.68
CA TYR A 11 -1.26 10.56 -10.45
C TYR A 11 -1.65 11.37 -11.69
N ASN A 12 -0.96 11.23 -12.82
CA ASN A 12 -1.32 11.89 -14.08
C ASN A 12 -2.27 10.99 -14.90
N ILE A 13 -3.51 10.82 -14.42
CA ILE A 13 -4.51 9.93 -15.03
C ILE A 13 -5.39 10.73 -15.97
N GLU A 14 -5.55 10.24 -17.20
CA GLU A 14 -6.49 10.79 -18.15
C GLU A 14 -7.92 10.75 -17.61
N GLY A 15 -8.62 11.87 -17.68
CA GLY A 15 -9.98 11.99 -17.16
C GLY A 15 -10.08 12.37 -15.70
N LEU A 16 -8.96 12.54 -14.99
CA LEU A 16 -8.95 13.11 -13.65
C LEU A 16 -9.28 14.62 -13.72
N LYS A 17 -10.33 15.05 -13.02
CA LYS A 17 -10.87 16.41 -13.03
C LYS A 17 -10.82 17.03 -11.64
N ASN A 18 -11.03 18.35 -11.56
CA ASN A 18 -11.16 19.11 -10.31
C ASN A 18 -10.01 18.86 -9.33
N THR A 19 -8.79 18.77 -9.87
CA THR A 19 -7.60 18.41 -9.10
C THR A 19 -7.12 19.57 -8.23
N ARG A 20 -6.75 19.25 -6.99
CA ARG A 20 -6.07 20.17 -6.07
C ARG A 20 -5.12 19.44 -5.14
N TRP A 21 -3.98 20.02 -4.87
CA TRP A 21 -3.07 19.57 -3.82
C TRP A 21 -3.56 20.07 -2.47
N VAL A 22 -3.60 19.17 -1.48
CA VAL A 22 -4.08 19.44 -0.13
C VAL A 22 -3.01 19.04 0.87
N LYS A 23 -2.59 19.98 1.70
CA LYS A 23 -1.76 19.68 2.86
C LYS A 23 -2.63 18.99 3.90
N ALA A 24 -2.50 17.67 4.02
CA ALA A 24 -3.27 16.89 4.97
C ALA A 24 -2.55 16.83 6.33
N ALA A 25 -3.28 17.13 7.39
CA ALA A 25 -2.73 17.03 8.74
C ALA A 25 -2.64 15.58 9.21
N SER A 26 -1.66 15.28 10.05
CA SER A 26 -1.56 14.01 10.78
C SER A 26 -1.06 14.24 12.21
N SER A 27 -1.54 13.43 13.15
CA SER A 27 -1.05 13.40 14.53
C SER A 27 0.31 12.70 14.67
N PHE A 28 0.84 12.14 13.58
CA PHE A 28 2.08 11.34 13.55
C PHE A 28 3.23 12.05 12.81
N GLY A 29 3.12 13.34 12.60
CA GLY A 29 4.10 14.14 11.86
C GLY A 29 3.68 14.45 10.43
N GLU A 30 4.61 14.92 9.61
CA GLU A 30 4.30 15.30 8.23
C GLU A 30 4.22 14.06 7.34
N PRO A 31 3.19 13.96 6.47
CA PRO A 31 3.15 12.97 5.39
C PRO A 31 4.27 13.18 4.37
N SER A 32 4.49 12.19 3.53
CA SER A 32 5.54 12.24 2.48
C SER A 32 5.39 13.41 1.51
N ASP A 33 4.17 13.85 1.27
CA ASP A 33 3.84 15.01 0.40
C ASP A 33 2.41 15.49 0.68
N GLU A 34 2.02 16.58 0.01
CA GLU A 34 0.61 16.92 -0.13
C GLU A 34 -0.16 15.79 -0.86
N VAL A 35 -1.45 15.70 -0.59
CA VAL A 35 -2.34 14.75 -1.24
C VAL A 35 -3.02 15.41 -2.43
N LEU A 36 -2.89 14.83 -3.62
CA LEU A 36 -3.66 15.26 -4.79
C LEU A 36 -5.08 14.68 -4.69
N ILE A 37 -6.07 15.52 -4.51
CA ILE A 37 -7.48 15.13 -4.57
C ILE A 37 -8.03 15.50 -5.94
N GLY A 38 -8.82 14.62 -6.53
CA GLY A 38 -9.50 14.84 -7.79
C GLY A 38 -10.72 13.96 -7.93
N GLU A 39 -11.37 14.07 -9.08
CA GLU A 39 -12.52 13.25 -9.46
C GLU A 39 -12.20 12.42 -10.70
N LEU A 40 -12.44 11.12 -10.63
CA LEU A 40 -12.28 10.18 -11.73
C LEU A 40 -13.60 9.41 -11.92
N ALA A 41 -14.18 9.49 -13.11
CA ALA A 41 -15.48 8.88 -13.39
C ALA A 41 -16.58 9.27 -12.37
N GLY A 42 -16.59 10.53 -11.91
CA GLY A 42 -17.53 11.04 -10.89
C GLY A 42 -17.21 10.63 -9.45
N GLN A 43 -16.07 9.99 -9.20
CA GLN A 43 -15.65 9.49 -7.88
C GLN A 43 -14.46 10.27 -7.34
N SER A 44 -14.53 10.66 -6.06
CA SER A 44 -13.42 11.30 -5.39
C SER A 44 -12.27 10.32 -5.16
N ILE A 45 -11.08 10.70 -5.60
CA ILE A 45 -9.84 9.94 -5.44
C ILE A 45 -8.79 10.82 -4.76
N ALA A 46 -7.98 10.19 -3.89
CA ALA A 46 -6.83 10.81 -3.25
C ALA A 46 -5.54 10.08 -3.68
N PHE A 47 -4.56 10.83 -4.18
CA PHE A 47 -3.22 10.31 -4.52
C PHE A 47 -2.21 10.86 -3.54
N LEU A 48 -1.41 9.99 -2.93
CA LEU A 48 -0.28 10.38 -2.11
C LEU A 48 1.02 9.83 -2.70
N PRO A 49 1.96 10.70 -3.13
CA PRO A 49 3.29 10.30 -3.56
C PRO A 49 4.07 9.73 -2.36
N ARG A 50 4.24 8.39 -2.30
CA ARG A 50 4.86 7.70 -1.16
C ARG A 50 6.27 8.19 -0.85
N HIS A 51 7.06 8.48 -1.87
CA HIS A 51 8.44 8.96 -1.76
C HIS A 51 8.56 10.49 -1.90
N GLY A 52 7.43 11.21 -1.83
CA GLY A 52 7.36 12.62 -2.18
C GLY A 52 7.53 12.88 -3.69
N ARG A 53 7.08 14.04 -4.15
CA ARG A 53 7.33 14.47 -5.53
C ARG A 53 8.84 14.64 -5.78
N GLY A 54 9.32 14.03 -6.86
CA GLY A 54 10.75 13.95 -7.18
C GLY A 54 11.50 12.84 -6.49
N HIS A 55 10.81 11.88 -5.81
CA HIS A 55 11.39 10.69 -5.18
C HIS A 55 12.52 11.03 -4.19
N LYS A 56 12.24 11.90 -3.23
CA LYS A 56 13.22 12.47 -2.31
C LYS A 56 13.39 11.68 -1.01
N ILE A 57 12.45 10.79 -0.70
CA ILE A 57 12.37 10.06 0.57
C ILE A 57 12.69 8.59 0.31
N PRO A 58 13.78 8.05 0.85
CA PRO A 58 14.07 6.63 0.74
C PRO A 58 13.08 5.79 1.55
N PRO A 59 12.93 4.47 1.27
CA PRO A 59 11.91 3.63 1.87
C PRO A 59 11.84 3.66 3.40
N SER A 60 12.99 3.68 4.09
CA SER A 60 13.05 3.63 5.55
C SER A 60 12.80 4.97 6.25
N GLU A 61 12.83 6.09 5.50
CA GLU A 61 12.54 7.43 6.02
C GLU A 61 11.08 7.85 5.77
N ILE A 62 10.30 7.05 5.04
CA ILE A 62 8.88 7.31 4.82
C ILE A 62 8.15 7.31 6.16
N ASN A 63 7.44 8.39 6.46
CA ASN A 63 6.54 8.44 7.61
C ASN A 63 5.21 7.74 7.26
N PHE A 64 5.24 6.40 7.28
CA PHE A 64 4.07 5.57 6.95
C PHE A 64 2.87 5.86 7.84
N ARG A 65 3.09 6.16 9.14
CA ARG A 65 2.02 6.53 10.07
C ARG A 65 1.33 7.82 9.63
N ALA A 66 2.11 8.84 9.32
CA ALA A 66 1.54 10.11 8.86
C ALA A 66 0.79 9.96 7.54
N ASN A 67 1.30 9.15 6.61
CA ASN A 67 0.66 8.89 5.33
C ASN A 67 -0.73 8.25 5.49
N ILE A 68 -0.82 7.19 6.29
CA ILE A 68 -2.09 6.47 6.51
C ILE A 68 -3.07 7.29 7.34
N ASP A 69 -2.61 7.98 8.40
CA ASP A 69 -3.45 8.86 9.22
C ASP A 69 -4.02 10.04 8.41
N ALA A 70 -3.20 10.67 7.56
CA ALA A 70 -3.63 11.74 6.67
C ALA A 70 -4.71 11.27 5.68
N LEU A 71 -4.51 10.11 5.04
CA LEU A 71 -5.52 9.52 4.16
C LEU A 71 -6.81 9.18 4.92
N LYS A 72 -6.71 8.65 6.14
CA LYS A 72 -7.87 8.36 7.00
C LYS A 72 -8.65 9.63 7.32
N ARG A 73 -7.97 10.72 7.69
CA ARG A 73 -8.58 12.04 7.96
C ARG A 73 -9.28 12.65 6.75
N LEU A 74 -8.78 12.39 5.54
CA LEU A 74 -9.42 12.79 4.28
C LEU A 74 -10.62 11.92 3.90
N GLY A 75 -10.96 10.90 4.70
CA GLY A 75 -12.10 10.01 4.45
C GLY A 75 -11.82 8.86 3.48
N VAL A 76 -10.54 8.52 3.29
CA VAL A 76 -10.16 7.32 2.51
C VAL A 76 -10.58 6.07 3.27
N THR A 77 -11.26 5.18 2.57
CA THR A 77 -11.77 3.89 3.09
C THR A 77 -11.13 2.67 2.44
N ASP A 78 -10.56 2.87 1.28
CA ASP A 78 -9.92 1.83 0.47
C ASP A 78 -8.60 2.38 -0.09
N ILE A 79 -7.50 1.66 0.06
CA ILE A 79 -6.18 2.04 -0.46
C ILE A 79 -5.73 1.02 -1.48
N VAL A 80 -5.43 1.49 -2.68
CA VAL A 80 -4.65 0.78 -3.69
C VAL A 80 -3.21 1.25 -3.61
N SER A 81 -2.33 0.36 -3.23
CA SER A 81 -0.89 0.59 -3.23
C SER A 81 -0.30 0.10 -4.55
N VAL A 82 0.47 0.95 -5.21
CA VAL A 82 1.18 0.62 -6.45
C VAL A 82 2.67 0.63 -6.17
N SER A 83 3.35 -0.47 -6.45
CA SER A 83 4.77 -0.67 -6.12
C SER A 83 5.50 -1.37 -7.26
N ALA A 84 6.69 -0.88 -7.62
CA ALA A 84 7.64 -1.61 -8.45
C ALA A 84 8.30 -2.71 -7.61
N VAL A 85 8.48 -3.89 -8.19
CA VAL A 85 9.01 -5.08 -7.50
C VAL A 85 9.92 -5.90 -8.41
N GLY A 86 10.89 -6.59 -7.82
CA GLY A 86 11.58 -7.70 -8.44
C GLY A 86 10.74 -8.98 -8.37
N SER A 87 10.87 -9.85 -9.36
CA SER A 87 10.26 -11.18 -9.37
C SER A 87 11.21 -12.23 -8.79
N LEU A 88 10.67 -13.11 -7.95
CA LEU A 88 11.36 -14.29 -7.43
C LEU A 88 10.91 -15.59 -8.12
N ARG A 89 10.09 -15.49 -9.18
CA ARG A 89 9.50 -16.57 -9.92
C ARG A 89 9.70 -16.42 -11.42
N GLU A 90 10.04 -17.51 -12.10
CA GLU A 90 10.24 -17.56 -13.54
C GLU A 90 9.02 -17.08 -14.35
N HIS A 91 7.82 -17.48 -13.92
CA HIS A 91 6.56 -17.18 -14.62
C HIS A 91 6.02 -15.76 -14.39
N LEU A 92 6.56 -15.03 -13.42
CA LEU A 92 6.20 -13.63 -13.15
C LEU A 92 7.18 -12.71 -13.87
N THR A 93 6.95 -12.51 -15.14
CA THR A 93 7.89 -11.80 -16.03
C THR A 93 7.81 -10.27 -15.88
N PRO A 94 8.89 -9.53 -16.14
CA PRO A 94 8.86 -8.06 -16.20
C PRO A 94 7.73 -7.56 -17.10
N GLY A 95 7.00 -6.55 -16.61
CA GLY A 95 5.80 -6.00 -17.26
C GLY A 95 4.49 -6.65 -16.85
N MET A 96 4.50 -7.76 -16.10
CA MET A 96 3.33 -8.33 -15.44
C MET A 96 3.01 -7.58 -14.14
N PHE A 97 1.73 -7.66 -13.73
CA PHE A 97 1.26 -7.18 -12.42
C PHE A 97 0.89 -8.37 -11.54
N VAL A 98 1.19 -8.27 -10.25
CA VAL A 98 0.81 -9.27 -9.27
C VAL A 98 -0.09 -8.60 -8.23
N ILE A 99 -1.32 -9.08 -8.11
CA ILE A 99 -2.25 -8.66 -7.06
C ILE A 99 -1.99 -9.57 -5.86
N VAL A 100 -1.04 -9.16 -5.02
CA VAL A 100 -0.56 -9.97 -3.90
C VAL A 100 -1.62 -10.11 -2.81
N ASP A 101 -1.55 -11.18 -2.06
CA ASP A 101 -2.48 -11.47 -0.94
C ASP A 101 -1.75 -11.76 0.39
N GLN A 102 -0.42 -11.96 0.35
CA GLN A 102 0.40 -12.23 1.53
C GLN A 102 1.67 -11.39 1.56
N PHE A 103 2.21 -11.19 2.78
CA PHE A 103 3.46 -10.48 3.01
C PHE A 103 4.38 -11.24 3.96
N ILE A 104 5.68 -11.14 3.69
CA ILE A 104 6.74 -11.40 4.68
C ILE A 104 7.46 -10.08 4.94
N ASP A 105 7.41 -9.60 6.19
CA ASP A 105 8.00 -8.34 6.62
C ASP A 105 9.43 -8.55 7.13
N ARG A 106 10.42 -8.15 6.34
CA ARG A 106 11.85 -8.14 6.68
C ARG A 106 12.37 -6.73 6.99
N THR A 107 11.47 -5.76 7.18
CA THR A 107 11.87 -4.41 7.63
C THR A 107 12.19 -4.41 9.13
N PHE A 108 13.08 -3.54 9.58
CA PHE A 108 13.52 -3.49 11.00
C PHE A 108 13.66 -2.08 11.58
N ALA A 109 13.80 -1.03 10.74
CA ALA A 109 14.05 0.33 11.18
C ALA A 109 12.81 1.25 11.02
N ARG A 110 11.60 0.69 10.97
CA ARG A 110 10.36 1.42 10.71
C ARG A 110 9.38 1.32 11.86
N GLU A 111 8.64 2.40 12.09
CA GLU A 111 7.52 2.41 13.03
C GLU A 111 6.33 1.61 12.47
N LYS A 112 5.97 0.50 13.12
CA LYS A 112 5.06 -0.52 12.57
C LYS A 112 3.65 -0.48 13.13
N SER A 113 3.36 0.42 14.08
CA SER A 113 2.05 0.53 14.72
C SER A 113 1.72 1.98 15.06
N PHE A 114 0.44 2.31 15.05
CA PHE A 114 -0.09 3.54 15.62
C PHE A 114 -0.17 3.47 17.14
N PHE A 115 -0.34 2.27 17.69
CA PHE A 115 -0.49 2.01 19.11
C PHE A 115 0.85 1.94 19.82
N GLY A 116 0.84 2.16 21.13
CA GLY A 116 1.99 2.21 22.02
C GLY A 116 1.79 3.26 23.10
N ASN A 117 2.81 3.53 23.91
CA ASN A 117 2.81 4.62 24.89
C ASN A 117 1.54 4.70 25.74
N GLY A 118 1.11 3.59 26.35
CA GLY A 118 -0.07 3.53 27.20
C GLY A 118 -1.39 3.12 26.52
N LEU A 119 -1.38 2.78 25.24
CA LEU A 119 -2.54 2.23 24.56
C LEU A 119 -2.11 1.10 23.60
N VAL A 120 -2.51 -0.13 23.87
CA VAL A 120 -2.08 -1.35 23.18
C VAL A 120 -3.22 -1.98 22.41
N ALA A 121 -2.97 -2.34 21.15
CA ALA A 121 -3.89 -3.11 20.33
C ALA A 121 -3.15 -4.17 19.50
N HIS A 122 -3.82 -5.31 19.26
CA HIS A 122 -3.32 -6.39 18.39
C HIS A 122 -4.35 -6.71 17.32
N VAL A 123 -4.13 -6.18 16.12
CA VAL A 123 -4.99 -6.49 14.95
C VAL A 123 -4.55 -7.81 14.30
N SER A 124 -5.52 -8.57 13.77
CA SER A 124 -5.21 -9.79 13.01
C SER A 124 -4.59 -9.46 11.66
N MET A 125 -3.47 -10.12 11.34
CA MET A 125 -2.73 -9.98 10.09
C MET A 125 -2.63 -11.29 9.29
N ALA A 126 -3.38 -12.33 9.64
CA ALA A 126 -3.39 -13.59 8.89
C ALA A 126 -3.79 -13.39 7.41
N HIS A 127 -4.69 -12.46 7.16
CA HIS A 127 -5.08 -12.03 5.82
C HIS A 127 -4.85 -10.52 5.68
N PRO A 128 -3.62 -10.10 5.36
CA PRO A 128 -3.20 -8.69 5.41
C PRO A 128 -3.83 -7.83 4.32
N VAL A 129 -4.25 -8.45 3.22
CA VAL A 129 -4.83 -7.79 2.05
C VAL A 129 -6.35 -7.96 2.04
N CYS A 130 -7.07 -6.93 1.63
CA CYS A 130 -8.50 -6.98 1.41
C CYS A 130 -8.82 -7.78 0.14
N SER A 131 -9.36 -8.99 0.30
CA SER A 131 -9.68 -9.90 -0.81
C SER A 131 -10.68 -9.29 -1.80
N ARG A 132 -11.66 -8.52 -1.29
CA ARG A 132 -12.64 -7.78 -2.09
C ARG A 132 -11.93 -6.78 -3.03
N LEU A 133 -11.06 -5.92 -2.47
CA LEU A 133 -10.34 -4.91 -3.24
C LEU A 133 -9.36 -5.58 -4.23
N GLY A 134 -8.68 -6.65 -3.81
CA GLY A 134 -7.82 -7.45 -4.69
C GLY A 134 -8.57 -8.07 -5.86
N GLN A 135 -9.82 -8.50 -5.66
CA GLN A 135 -10.67 -9.02 -6.73
C GLN A 135 -11.03 -7.94 -7.75
N HIS A 136 -11.38 -6.74 -7.31
CA HIS A 136 -11.65 -5.61 -8.20
C HIS A 136 -10.40 -5.21 -9.01
N LEU A 137 -9.22 -5.21 -8.37
CA LEU A 137 -7.96 -4.92 -9.05
C LEU A 137 -7.66 -5.95 -10.14
N TYR A 138 -7.83 -7.23 -9.85
CA TYR A 138 -7.61 -8.28 -10.82
C TYR A 138 -8.60 -8.19 -12.00
N ALA A 139 -9.88 -7.97 -11.71
CA ALA A 139 -10.90 -7.78 -12.75
C ALA A 139 -10.60 -6.55 -13.63
N ALA A 140 -10.20 -5.43 -13.02
CA ALA A 140 -9.81 -4.23 -13.77
C ALA A 140 -8.58 -4.46 -14.65
N ALA A 141 -7.58 -5.20 -14.15
CA ALA A 141 -6.40 -5.56 -14.95
C ALA A 141 -6.80 -6.37 -16.19
N GLN A 142 -7.70 -7.35 -16.03
CA GLN A 142 -8.20 -8.16 -17.14
C GLN A 142 -8.97 -7.32 -18.17
N GLN A 143 -9.83 -6.40 -17.71
CA GLN A 143 -10.61 -5.53 -18.60
C GLN A 143 -9.73 -4.65 -19.51
N VAL A 144 -8.55 -4.24 -19.02
CA VAL A 144 -7.62 -3.40 -19.79
C VAL A 144 -6.48 -4.20 -20.44
N GLY A 145 -6.54 -5.53 -20.43
CA GLY A 145 -5.57 -6.40 -21.08
C GLY A 145 -4.17 -6.39 -20.45
N ILE A 146 -4.06 -6.06 -19.16
CA ILE A 146 -2.79 -6.11 -18.42
C ILE A 146 -2.53 -7.55 -18.01
N PRO A 147 -1.38 -8.16 -18.38
CA PRO A 147 -0.98 -9.45 -17.85
C PRO A 147 -0.87 -9.39 -16.32
N ALA A 148 -1.70 -10.14 -15.63
CA ALA A 148 -1.75 -10.10 -14.17
C ALA A 148 -1.90 -11.49 -13.55
N ALA A 149 -1.20 -11.73 -12.45
CA ALA A 149 -1.39 -12.85 -11.55
C ALA A 149 -2.19 -12.41 -10.32
N ARG A 150 -3.00 -13.33 -9.78
CA ARG A 150 -3.74 -13.09 -8.52
C ARG A 150 -3.21 -14.02 -7.44
N GLY A 151 -2.96 -13.45 -6.28
CA GLY A 151 -2.29 -14.12 -5.17
C GLY A 151 -0.78 -14.01 -5.28
N GLY A 152 -0.10 -14.39 -4.23
CA GLY A 152 1.35 -14.41 -4.11
C GLY A 152 1.87 -13.68 -2.89
N THR A 153 3.03 -14.11 -2.43
CA THR A 153 3.71 -13.55 -1.24
C THR A 153 4.71 -12.49 -1.65
N TYR A 154 4.51 -11.29 -1.13
CA TYR A 154 5.43 -10.17 -1.30
C TYR A 154 6.37 -10.11 -0.10
N LEU A 155 7.66 -10.33 -0.31
CA LEU A 155 8.69 -10.06 0.69
C LEU A 155 9.04 -8.58 0.68
N VAL A 156 8.89 -7.92 1.83
CA VAL A 156 9.26 -6.51 1.98
C VAL A 156 10.58 -6.40 2.71
N MET A 157 11.63 -6.03 1.98
CA MET A 157 12.96 -5.78 2.52
C MET A 157 13.11 -4.33 3.00
N GLU A 158 14.12 -4.07 3.82
CA GLU A 158 14.39 -2.71 4.34
C GLU A 158 14.83 -1.75 3.24
N GLY A 159 15.80 -2.17 2.40
CA GLY A 159 16.49 -1.26 1.48
C GLY A 159 17.43 -0.28 2.21
N PRO A 160 17.96 0.77 1.57
CA PRO A 160 17.70 1.12 0.15
C PRO A 160 18.49 0.28 -0.86
N GLN A 161 19.45 -0.55 -0.42
CA GLN A 161 20.17 -1.47 -1.30
C GLN A 161 19.26 -2.60 -1.77
N PHE A 162 19.53 -3.16 -2.96
CA PHE A 162 18.89 -4.37 -3.44
C PHE A 162 19.47 -5.60 -2.73
N SER A 163 18.84 -6.76 -2.93
CA SER A 163 19.25 -8.03 -2.36
C SER A 163 20.65 -8.43 -2.82
N SER A 164 21.41 -9.06 -1.94
CA SER A 164 22.51 -9.93 -2.37
C SER A 164 21.95 -11.21 -3.01
N LEU A 165 22.75 -11.90 -3.83
CA LEU A 165 22.32 -13.17 -4.43
C LEU A 165 21.92 -14.20 -3.36
N ALA A 166 22.66 -14.27 -2.26
CA ALA A 166 22.33 -15.19 -1.15
C ALA A 166 20.98 -14.86 -0.48
N GLU A 167 20.62 -13.59 -0.36
CA GLU A 167 19.28 -13.17 0.13
C GLU A 167 18.20 -13.53 -0.86
N SER A 168 18.42 -13.26 -2.14
CA SER A 168 17.47 -13.59 -3.20
C SER A 168 17.17 -15.10 -3.24
N GLU A 169 18.19 -15.94 -3.20
CA GLU A 169 18.06 -17.40 -3.12
C GLU A 169 17.34 -17.87 -1.86
N LEU A 170 17.64 -17.25 -0.71
CA LEU A 170 16.93 -17.52 0.55
C LEU A 170 15.43 -17.20 0.42
N TYR A 171 15.07 -16.04 -0.14
CA TYR A 171 13.69 -15.63 -0.28
C TYR A 171 12.92 -16.50 -1.29
N ARG A 172 13.59 -16.97 -2.34
CA ARG A 172 13.05 -17.97 -3.25
C ARG A 172 12.78 -19.29 -2.54
N SER A 173 13.67 -19.74 -1.65
CA SER A 173 13.48 -20.95 -0.85
C SER A 173 12.29 -20.85 0.11
N TRP A 174 11.95 -19.62 0.58
CA TRP A 174 10.75 -19.35 1.37
C TRP A 174 9.48 -19.26 0.53
N GLN A 175 9.59 -19.52 -0.75
CA GLN A 175 8.48 -19.46 -1.69
C GLN A 175 7.85 -18.06 -1.84
N CYS A 176 8.61 -16.99 -1.62
CA CYS A 176 8.17 -15.65 -1.96
C CYS A 176 8.05 -15.49 -3.49
N ASP A 177 7.11 -14.68 -3.92
CA ASP A 177 6.81 -14.47 -5.34
C ASP A 177 7.40 -13.19 -5.89
N VAL A 178 7.34 -12.10 -5.12
CA VAL A 178 7.88 -10.80 -5.47
C VAL A 178 8.60 -10.16 -4.28
N ILE A 179 9.51 -9.23 -4.58
CA ILE A 179 10.28 -8.50 -3.58
C ILE A 179 10.26 -7.00 -3.84
N GLY A 180 10.15 -6.21 -2.78
CA GLY A 180 10.22 -4.75 -2.84
C GLY A 180 10.40 -4.15 -1.47
N MET A 181 10.21 -2.82 -1.33
CA MET A 181 10.65 -2.09 -0.13
C MET A 181 9.54 -1.32 0.59
N THR A 182 8.29 -1.29 0.11
CA THR A 182 7.36 -0.22 0.52
C THR A 182 6.09 -0.67 1.20
N ASN A 183 5.63 -1.90 1.00
CA ASN A 183 4.30 -2.34 1.47
C ASN A 183 4.23 -2.67 2.97
N MET A 184 5.38 -2.76 3.65
CA MET A 184 5.45 -2.84 5.11
C MET A 184 6.24 -1.65 5.68
N PRO A 185 5.69 -1.02 6.71
CA PRO A 185 4.51 -1.33 7.50
C PRO A 185 3.18 -0.80 6.94
N GLU A 186 3.13 -0.31 5.69
CA GLU A 186 1.94 0.34 5.09
C GLU A 186 0.66 -0.49 5.28
N ALA A 187 0.71 -1.80 4.95
CA ALA A 187 -0.43 -2.69 5.10
C ALA A 187 -0.85 -2.92 6.57
N LYS A 188 0.12 -2.99 7.51
CA LYS A 188 -0.16 -3.11 8.95
C LYS A 188 -0.91 -1.89 9.46
N LEU A 189 -0.42 -0.70 9.10
CA LEU A 189 -1.00 0.57 9.50
C LEU A 189 -2.38 0.79 8.87
N ALA A 190 -2.57 0.41 7.60
CA ALA A 190 -3.89 0.43 6.98
C ALA A 190 -4.90 -0.48 7.72
N ARG A 191 -4.45 -1.66 8.18
CA ARG A 191 -5.27 -2.58 9.00
C ARG A 191 -5.64 -1.96 10.34
N GLU A 192 -4.70 -1.35 11.06
CA GLU A 192 -4.96 -0.65 12.32
C GLU A 192 -5.87 0.58 12.13
N ALA A 193 -5.82 1.22 10.96
CA ALA A 193 -6.70 2.33 10.61
C ALA A 193 -8.07 1.88 10.07
N GLU A 194 -8.37 0.59 10.06
CA GLU A 194 -9.61 0.03 9.51
C GLU A 194 -9.88 0.47 8.06
N ILE A 195 -8.81 0.52 7.25
CA ILE A 195 -8.86 0.82 5.81
C ILE A 195 -8.65 -0.47 5.03
N CYS A 196 -9.48 -0.72 4.02
CA CYS A 196 -9.26 -1.79 3.06
C CYS A 196 -7.97 -1.50 2.27
N TYR A 197 -7.04 -2.43 2.24
CA TYR A 197 -5.75 -2.26 1.58
C TYR A 197 -5.50 -3.40 0.60
N ALA A 198 -5.08 -3.07 -0.62
CA ALA A 198 -4.60 -4.04 -1.59
C ALA A 198 -3.43 -3.46 -2.40
N THR A 199 -2.55 -4.33 -2.86
CA THR A 199 -1.34 -3.95 -3.59
C THR A 199 -1.35 -4.50 -5.00
N VAL A 200 -0.93 -3.64 -5.92
CA VAL A 200 -0.52 -3.99 -7.28
C VAL A 200 1.01 -3.94 -7.32
N ALA A 201 1.63 -5.10 -7.33
CA ALA A 201 3.07 -5.25 -7.49
C ALA A 201 3.39 -5.32 -8.99
N MET A 202 4.05 -4.30 -9.52
CA MET A 202 4.43 -4.20 -10.92
C MET A 202 5.84 -4.79 -11.09
N VAL A 203 5.96 -5.93 -11.73
CA VAL A 203 7.24 -6.59 -11.94
C VAL A 203 8.10 -5.77 -12.91
N THR A 204 9.30 -5.39 -12.47
CA THR A 204 10.27 -4.63 -13.26
C THR A 204 11.47 -5.46 -13.71
N ASP A 205 11.82 -6.48 -12.93
CA ASP A 205 13.02 -7.29 -13.08
C ASP A 205 12.87 -8.66 -12.40
N TYR A 206 13.90 -9.51 -12.45
CA TYR A 206 13.95 -10.80 -11.75
C TYR A 206 14.83 -10.77 -10.49
N ASP A 207 14.91 -9.61 -9.81
CA ASP A 207 15.88 -9.46 -8.73
C ASP A 207 17.30 -9.83 -9.24
N CYS A 208 18.17 -10.42 -8.42
CA CYS A 208 19.53 -10.78 -8.84
C CYS A 208 19.77 -12.30 -9.02
N TRP A 209 18.71 -13.11 -8.98
CA TRP A 209 18.85 -14.58 -9.02
C TRP A 209 18.84 -15.19 -10.42
N HIS A 210 18.33 -14.48 -11.43
CA HIS A 210 18.06 -15.09 -12.75
C HIS A 210 19.31 -15.12 -13.61
N PRO A 211 19.78 -16.32 -14.05
CA PRO A 211 21.10 -16.46 -14.67
C PRO A 211 21.23 -15.83 -16.08
N ASN A 212 20.09 -15.57 -16.74
CA ASN A 212 20.06 -15.04 -18.12
C ASN A 212 19.62 -13.55 -18.16
N HIS A 213 19.51 -12.91 -17.02
CA HIS A 213 19.22 -11.49 -16.92
C HIS A 213 20.35 -10.79 -16.17
N ASP A 214 20.70 -9.59 -16.63
CA ASP A 214 21.71 -8.76 -15.97
C ASP A 214 21.29 -8.43 -14.55
N ASP A 215 22.27 -8.13 -13.69
CA ASP A 215 22.04 -7.61 -12.34
C ASP A 215 21.11 -6.39 -12.39
N VAL A 216 20.30 -6.26 -11.34
CA VAL A 216 19.32 -5.19 -11.22
C VAL A 216 20.01 -3.83 -11.23
N THR A 217 19.76 -3.03 -12.26
CA THR A 217 20.24 -1.65 -12.37
C THR A 217 19.07 -0.68 -12.27
N VAL A 218 19.30 0.47 -11.63
CA VAL A 218 18.27 1.52 -11.50
C VAL A 218 17.73 1.95 -12.87
N ASP A 219 18.58 2.02 -13.89
CA ASP A 219 18.21 2.41 -15.26
C ASP A 219 17.26 1.38 -15.92
N ALA A 220 17.53 0.09 -15.77
CA ALA A 220 16.66 -0.96 -16.26
C ALA A 220 15.29 -0.95 -15.56
N ILE A 221 15.26 -0.79 -14.24
CA ILE A 221 14.02 -0.65 -13.46
C ILE A 221 13.22 0.57 -13.95
N VAL A 222 13.86 1.72 -14.10
CA VAL A 222 13.18 2.97 -14.51
C VAL A 222 12.55 2.84 -15.89
N ARG A 223 13.22 2.20 -16.85
CA ARG A 223 12.64 1.96 -18.18
C ARG A 223 11.35 1.14 -18.11
N VAL A 224 11.36 0.02 -17.39
CA VAL A 224 10.18 -0.83 -17.23
C VAL A 224 9.10 -0.13 -16.39
N LEU A 225 9.49 0.62 -15.36
CA LEU A 225 8.58 1.40 -14.53
C LEU A 225 7.81 2.44 -15.35
N LEU A 226 8.48 3.17 -16.25
CA LEU A 226 7.83 4.13 -17.14
C LEU A 226 6.83 3.45 -18.09
N ALA A 227 7.17 2.31 -18.66
CA ALA A 227 6.27 1.51 -19.49
C ALA A 227 5.07 0.97 -18.68
N ASN A 228 5.27 0.63 -17.41
CA ASN A 228 4.22 0.16 -16.52
C ASN A 228 3.35 1.30 -15.95
N ALA A 229 3.82 2.56 -15.97
CA ALA A 229 3.07 3.69 -15.44
C ALA A 229 1.76 3.92 -16.20
N ASP A 230 1.76 3.77 -17.53
CA ASP A 230 0.54 3.88 -18.35
C ASP A 230 -0.46 2.76 -17.99
N LYS A 231 0.02 1.54 -17.85
CA LYS A 231 -0.79 0.40 -17.41
C LYS A 231 -1.38 0.63 -16.01
N ALA A 232 -0.58 1.15 -15.07
CA ALA A 232 -1.04 1.45 -13.71
C ALA A 232 -2.12 2.55 -13.72
N ARG A 233 -1.96 3.58 -14.56
CA ARG A 233 -3.00 4.62 -14.74
C ARG A 233 -4.29 4.05 -15.31
N ALA A 234 -4.20 3.20 -16.32
CA ALA A 234 -5.36 2.51 -16.90
C ALA A 234 -6.04 1.61 -15.86
N LEU A 235 -5.26 0.88 -15.04
CA LEU A 235 -5.79 0.05 -13.97
C LEU A 235 -6.55 0.89 -12.94
N VAL A 236 -5.98 1.99 -12.45
CA VAL A 236 -6.62 2.88 -11.47
C VAL A 236 -7.90 3.48 -12.04
N LYS A 237 -7.89 3.91 -13.31
CA LYS A 237 -9.08 4.44 -14.01
C LYS A 237 -10.22 3.42 -14.03
N ASN A 238 -9.93 2.14 -14.20
CA ASN A 238 -10.93 1.09 -14.31
C ASN A 238 -11.35 0.50 -12.96
N VAL A 239 -10.49 0.48 -11.95
CA VAL A 239 -10.86 -0.04 -10.62
C VAL A 239 -11.71 0.95 -9.82
N ALA A 240 -11.55 2.25 -10.01
CA ALA A 240 -12.26 3.28 -9.26
C ALA A 240 -13.79 3.11 -9.30
N PRO A 241 -14.45 2.96 -10.48
CA PRO A 241 -15.89 2.73 -10.53
C PRO A 241 -16.29 1.38 -9.92
N LEU A 242 -15.49 0.33 -10.04
CA LEU A 242 -15.78 -0.99 -9.44
C LEU A 242 -15.83 -0.93 -7.92
N VAL A 243 -14.85 -0.26 -7.31
CA VAL A 243 -14.79 -0.09 -5.84
C VAL A 243 -15.95 0.76 -5.35
N HIS A 244 -16.34 1.78 -6.10
CA HIS A 244 -17.44 2.66 -5.71
C HIS A 244 -18.80 1.99 -5.80
N ALA A 245 -19.05 1.24 -6.84
CA ALA A 245 -20.34 0.54 -7.08
C ALA A 245 -20.55 -0.66 -6.14
N ASP A 246 -19.52 -1.08 -5.42
CA ASP A 246 -19.57 -2.29 -4.59
C ASP A 246 -20.35 -2.07 -3.29
N ALA A 247 -21.60 -2.51 -3.28
CA ALA A 247 -22.48 -2.47 -2.11
C ALA A 247 -21.97 -3.33 -0.93
N SER A 248 -21.09 -4.31 -1.18
CA SER A 248 -20.52 -5.19 -0.15
C SER A 248 -19.38 -4.55 0.65
N ALA A 249 -18.95 -3.35 0.28
CA ALA A 249 -17.84 -2.65 0.92
C ALA A 249 -18.03 -2.46 2.44
N GLY A 250 -19.27 -2.36 2.93
CA GLY A 250 -19.59 -2.28 4.36
C GLY A 250 -19.42 -3.58 5.14
N ALA A 251 -19.52 -4.74 4.48
CA ALA A 251 -19.41 -6.06 5.10
C ALA A 251 -17.98 -6.58 5.19
N CYS A 252 -16.99 -5.81 4.70
CA CYS A 252 -15.59 -6.21 4.73
C CYS A 252 -15.03 -6.17 6.15
N GLY A 253 -14.50 -7.27 6.67
CA GLY A 253 -13.87 -7.35 8.01
C GLY A 253 -12.70 -6.39 8.23
N CYS A 254 -12.13 -5.79 7.17
CA CYS A 254 -11.11 -4.76 7.32
C CYS A 254 -11.61 -3.54 8.10
N ARG A 255 -12.90 -3.16 7.93
CA ARG A 255 -13.50 -1.98 8.56
C ARG A 255 -13.92 -2.17 10.02
N SER A 256 -13.71 -3.36 10.56
CA SER A 256 -13.97 -3.72 11.96
C SER A 256 -12.74 -4.36 12.62
N ALA A 257 -11.55 -4.14 12.07
CA ALA A 257 -10.32 -4.78 12.54
C ALA A 257 -9.95 -4.46 14.00
N LEU A 258 -10.41 -3.32 14.52
CA LEU A 258 -10.18 -2.90 15.90
C LEU A 258 -11.25 -3.37 16.90
N GLN A 259 -12.33 -4.00 16.45
CA GLN A 259 -13.50 -4.25 17.30
C GLN A 259 -13.19 -5.00 18.60
N TYR A 260 -12.18 -5.89 18.58
CA TYR A 260 -11.73 -6.65 19.75
C TYR A 260 -10.20 -6.60 19.91
N ALA A 261 -9.55 -5.63 19.28
CA ALA A 261 -8.09 -5.57 19.19
C ALA A 261 -7.45 -4.78 20.34
N ILE A 262 -8.16 -3.82 20.92
CA ILE A 262 -7.63 -2.95 21.98
C ILE A 262 -7.66 -3.70 23.31
N ILE A 263 -6.47 -3.90 23.91
CA ILE A 263 -6.31 -4.67 25.15
C ILE A 263 -6.29 -3.76 26.37
N THR A 264 -5.77 -2.53 26.23
CA THR A 264 -5.69 -1.59 27.36
C THR A 264 -7.08 -1.25 27.87
N ALA A 265 -7.33 -1.52 29.15
CA ALA A 265 -8.59 -1.21 29.82
C ALA A 265 -8.92 0.28 29.70
N PRO A 266 -10.20 0.67 29.59
CA PRO A 266 -10.58 2.06 29.36
C PRO A 266 -9.98 3.04 30.35
N GLU A 267 -9.98 2.70 31.62
CA GLU A 267 -9.48 3.52 32.73
C GLU A 267 -7.94 3.66 32.77
N ALA A 268 -7.22 2.78 32.07
CA ALA A 268 -5.77 2.79 31.99
C ALA A 268 -5.23 3.45 30.70
N ARG A 269 -6.11 3.90 29.82
CA ARG A 269 -5.71 4.49 28.53
C ARG A 269 -5.12 5.88 28.73
N ASP A 270 -3.95 6.12 28.15
CA ASP A 270 -3.35 7.44 28.13
C ASP A 270 -4.19 8.42 27.30
N ALA A 271 -4.60 9.53 27.90
CA ALA A 271 -5.50 10.50 27.27
C ALA A 271 -4.88 11.18 26.04
N ALA A 272 -3.56 11.44 26.05
CA ALA A 272 -2.87 12.03 24.91
C ALA A 272 -2.81 11.04 23.73
N MET A 273 -2.65 9.74 24.01
CA MET A 273 -2.72 8.71 22.99
C MET A 273 -4.13 8.54 22.44
N VAL A 274 -5.17 8.60 23.26
CA VAL A 274 -6.57 8.56 22.79
C VAL A 274 -6.84 9.70 21.82
N GLU A 275 -6.42 10.92 22.14
CA GLU A 275 -6.57 12.09 21.26
C GLU A 275 -5.75 11.92 19.97
N LYS A 276 -4.49 11.48 20.09
CA LYS A 276 -3.61 11.22 18.96
C LYS A 276 -4.19 10.22 17.96
N LEU A 277 -4.87 9.20 18.48
CA LEU A 277 -5.49 8.11 17.70
C LEU A 277 -6.92 8.44 17.23
N SER A 278 -7.39 9.66 17.41
CA SER A 278 -8.79 10.05 17.15
C SER A 278 -9.29 9.75 15.74
N ALA A 279 -8.44 9.88 14.72
CA ALA A 279 -8.78 9.54 13.34
C ALA A 279 -8.69 8.04 13.06
N VAL A 280 -7.64 7.38 13.57
CA VAL A 280 -7.34 5.96 13.31
C VAL A 280 -8.32 5.05 14.06
N ALA A 281 -8.52 5.27 15.35
CA ALA A 281 -9.25 4.38 16.26
C ALA A 281 -10.44 5.05 16.96
N GLY A 282 -10.82 6.26 16.57
CA GLY A 282 -11.86 7.06 17.26
C GLY A 282 -13.20 6.33 17.36
N ARG A 283 -13.55 5.48 16.42
CA ARG A 283 -14.75 4.64 16.47
C ARG A 283 -14.78 3.76 17.72
N MET A 284 -13.62 3.19 18.11
CA MET A 284 -13.52 2.28 19.26
C MET A 284 -13.18 2.99 20.57
N LEU A 285 -12.56 4.17 20.51
CA LEU A 285 -12.10 4.89 21.71
C LEU A 285 -13.15 5.83 22.28
N ARG A 286 -14.16 6.25 21.49
CA ARG A 286 -15.24 7.15 21.93
C ARG A 286 -16.47 6.43 22.44
N THR A 287 -16.59 5.12 22.28
CA THR A 287 -17.76 4.30 22.65
C THR A 287 -17.59 3.56 23.97
N SER A 288 -16.52 3.85 24.71
CA SER A 288 -16.19 3.20 25.99
C SER A 288 -16.25 4.18 27.15
#